data_6a9d20279ed8badea8ab8c471c7d3be6
#
_entry.id   6a9d20279ed8badea8ab8c471c7d3be6
#
_cell.length_a   1.000
_cell.length_b   1.000
_cell.length_c   1.000
_cell.angle_alpha   90.00
_cell.angle_beta   90.00
_cell.angle_gamma   90.00
#
_symmetry.space_group_name_H-M   'P 1'
#
loop_
_entity.id
_entity.type
_entity.pdbx_description
1 polymer ?
#
loop_
_entity_poly.entity_id
_entity_poly.type
_entity_poly.pdbx_seq_one_letter_code
_entity_poly.pdbx_strand_id
1 'polypeptide(L)'
;MKSNRIVTIVLVLCLVFGVSGMAGSQELNLRDYNALIVKDLEVPSGSPAPESAGGQMAEKAVYQLKRYSEKYKLFDTIVKEGSKGAMEVPSGKKVLILKGEVKEYSKATVGRRIGRSFIPGGEFTGTSAFAARYQFVDKESGKMVYETDLRTTSTGSEDTVEYAMDRNGEALAKLITKMKGR
;
A
#
# COMPACT_ATOMS: atom_id res chain seq x y z
N MET A 1 6.06 -21.66 -59.37
CA MET A 1 5.03 -21.73 -58.30
C MET A 1 5.67 -21.89 -56.91
N LYS A 2 6.41 -20.89 -56.41
CA LYS A 2 7.04 -20.94 -55.06
C LYS A 2 6.90 -19.63 -54.25
N SER A 3 6.06 -18.68 -54.70
CA SER A 3 6.00 -17.34 -54.09
C SER A 3 4.83 -17.12 -53.10
N ASN A 4 3.82 -17.99 -53.04
CA ASN A 4 2.61 -17.70 -52.24
C ASN A 4 2.61 -18.23 -50.80
N ARG A 5 3.63 -19.03 -50.42
CA ARG A 5 3.69 -19.61 -49.04
C ARG A 5 4.33 -18.65 -48.00
N ILE A 6 5.16 -17.73 -48.43
CA ILE A 6 5.85 -16.79 -47.54
C ILE A 6 4.92 -15.64 -47.11
N VAL A 7 4.02 -15.19 -47.99
CA VAL A 7 3.08 -14.10 -47.69
C VAL A 7 2.02 -14.53 -46.67
N THR A 8 1.61 -15.81 -46.68
CA THR A 8 0.61 -16.32 -45.73
C THR A 8 1.15 -16.45 -44.29
N ILE A 9 2.44 -16.73 -44.12
CA ILE A 9 3.06 -16.87 -42.80
C ILE A 9 3.26 -15.52 -42.13
N VAL A 10 3.54 -14.46 -42.90
CA VAL A 10 3.70 -13.10 -42.34
C VAL A 10 2.37 -12.48 -41.90
N LEU A 11 1.26 -12.85 -42.57
CA LEU A 11 -0.07 -12.34 -42.22
C LEU A 11 -0.66 -12.98 -40.97
N VAL A 12 -0.29 -14.24 -40.67
CA VAL A 12 -0.74 -14.94 -39.45
C VAL A 12 0.05 -14.49 -38.20
N LEU A 13 1.31 -14.04 -38.37
CA LEU A 13 2.13 -13.58 -37.27
C LEU A 13 1.73 -12.18 -36.76
N CYS A 14 1.07 -11.37 -37.59
CA CYS A 14 0.61 -10.03 -37.19
C CYS A 14 -0.71 -10.01 -36.39
N LEU A 15 -1.45 -11.15 -36.36
CA LEU A 15 -2.73 -11.23 -35.66
C LEU A 15 -2.63 -11.66 -34.17
N VAL A 16 -1.44 -12.08 -33.73
CA VAL A 16 -1.25 -12.55 -32.34
C VAL A 16 -0.76 -11.43 -31.38
N PHE A 17 -0.31 -10.29 -31.88
CA PHE A 17 0.18 -9.17 -31.07
C PHE A 17 -0.79 -8.01 -30.89
N GLY A 18 -2.05 -8.16 -31.25
CA GLY A 18 -3.06 -7.10 -31.31
C GLY A 18 -4.03 -7.01 -30.12
N VAL A 19 -3.76 -7.66 -28.97
CA VAL A 19 -4.57 -7.46 -27.75
C VAL A 19 -3.68 -6.93 -26.63
N SER A 20 -3.07 -5.77 -26.88
CA SER A 20 -2.69 -4.90 -25.78
C SER A 20 -3.98 -4.31 -25.23
N GLY A 21 -4.56 -5.01 -24.24
CA GLY A 21 -5.73 -4.51 -23.54
C GLY A 21 -5.42 -3.08 -23.06
N MET A 22 -6.15 -2.12 -23.59
CA MET A 22 -6.33 -0.83 -22.95
C MET A 22 -6.85 -1.16 -21.55
N ALA A 23 -5.95 -1.19 -20.56
CA ALA A 23 -6.32 -1.05 -19.17
C ALA A 23 -6.90 0.36 -19.05
N GLY A 24 -8.19 0.48 -19.33
CA GLY A 24 -8.96 1.65 -18.97
C GLY A 24 -8.66 1.87 -17.50
N SER A 25 -8.18 3.05 -17.14
CA SER A 25 -8.09 3.49 -15.76
C SER A 25 -9.52 3.52 -15.21
N GLN A 26 -10.03 2.37 -14.76
CA GLN A 26 -11.24 2.36 -13.93
C GLN A 26 -10.90 3.24 -12.74
N GLU A 27 -11.57 4.37 -12.67
CA GLU A 27 -11.48 5.27 -11.53
C GLU A 27 -11.81 4.43 -10.29
N LEU A 28 -10.79 4.16 -9.52
CA LEU A 28 -10.86 3.18 -8.46
C LEU A 28 -11.76 3.71 -7.36
N ASN A 29 -12.92 3.12 -7.24
CA ASN A 29 -13.97 3.55 -6.33
C ASN A 29 -14.15 2.55 -5.20
N LEU A 30 -13.72 2.91 -3.98
CA LEU A 30 -13.92 2.12 -2.78
C LEU A 30 -15.26 2.43 -2.06
N ARG A 31 -16.16 3.21 -2.68
CA ARG A 31 -17.41 3.67 -2.03
C ARG A 31 -18.29 2.53 -1.55
N ASP A 32 -18.32 1.43 -2.28
CA ASP A 32 -19.22 0.31 -1.98
C ASP A 32 -18.77 -0.54 -0.79
N TYR A 33 -17.53 -0.41 -0.35
CA TYR A 33 -17.01 -1.18 0.78
C TYR A 33 -17.40 -0.53 2.11
N ASN A 34 -18.06 -1.30 2.97
CA ASN A 34 -18.54 -0.84 4.28
C ASN A 34 -17.61 -1.24 5.42
N ALA A 35 -16.82 -2.27 5.25
CA ALA A 35 -15.90 -2.76 6.26
C ALA A 35 -14.50 -2.98 5.71
N LEU A 36 -13.50 -2.80 6.57
CA LEU A 36 -12.09 -3.00 6.27
C LEU A 36 -11.46 -3.90 7.32
N ILE A 37 -10.81 -4.98 6.85
CA ILE A 37 -9.98 -5.85 7.66
C ILE A 37 -8.53 -5.58 7.29
N VAL A 38 -7.71 -5.22 8.27
CA VAL A 38 -6.28 -4.94 8.09
C VAL A 38 -5.49 -6.15 8.57
N LYS A 39 -4.71 -6.75 7.69
CA LYS A 39 -3.78 -7.84 8.01
C LYS A 39 -2.42 -7.28 8.39
N ASP A 40 -1.66 -8.04 9.15
CA ASP A 40 -0.24 -7.75 9.35
C ASP A 40 0.47 -7.75 8.00
N LEU A 41 1.40 -6.81 7.81
CA LEU A 41 2.20 -6.75 6.60
C LEU A 41 3.28 -7.84 6.69
N GLU A 42 3.57 -8.46 5.56
CA GLU A 42 4.67 -9.40 5.44
C GLU A 42 6.01 -8.67 5.58
N VAL A 43 6.93 -9.24 6.32
CA VAL A 43 8.31 -8.77 6.42
C VAL A 43 9.18 -9.76 5.65
N PRO A 44 9.75 -9.38 4.49
CA PRO A 44 10.54 -10.31 3.70
C PRO A 44 11.75 -10.83 4.44
N SER A 45 12.11 -12.08 4.19
CA SER A 45 13.35 -12.67 4.69
C SER A 45 14.56 -11.84 4.22
N GLY A 46 15.45 -11.50 5.15
CA GLY A 46 16.61 -10.65 4.88
C GLY A 46 16.32 -9.15 4.90
N SER A 47 15.10 -8.72 5.15
CA SER A 47 14.78 -7.31 5.43
C SER A 47 15.48 -6.84 6.72
N PRO A 48 15.98 -5.59 6.78
CA PRO A 48 16.47 -5.01 8.04
C PRO A 48 15.34 -4.70 9.03
N ALA A 49 14.10 -4.88 8.65
CA ALA A 49 12.94 -4.69 9.51
C ALA A 49 12.83 -5.83 10.54
N PRO A 50 12.48 -5.55 11.80
CA PRO A 50 12.15 -6.59 12.75
C PRO A 50 10.86 -7.31 12.32
N GLU A 51 10.72 -8.59 12.65
CA GLU A 51 9.53 -9.39 12.32
C GLU A 51 8.22 -8.73 12.81
N SER A 52 8.28 -8.02 13.94
CA SER A 52 7.14 -7.28 14.49
C SER A 52 6.72 -6.05 13.67
N ALA A 53 7.55 -5.58 12.72
CA ALA A 53 7.28 -4.35 11.97
C ALA A 53 5.97 -4.43 11.18
N GLY A 54 5.65 -5.59 10.64
CA GLY A 54 4.40 -5.80 9.90
C GLY A 54 3.16 -5.61 10.76
N GLY A 55 3.17 -6.21 11.96
CA GLY A 55 2.09 -6.07 12.94
C GLY A 55 1.97 -4.65 13.48
N GLN A 56 3.09 -4.00 13.79
CA GLN A 56 3.13 -2.60 14.24
C GLN A 56 2.56 -1.66 13.17
N MET A 57 2.90 -1.88 11.89
CA MET A 57 2.36 -1.05 10.80
C MET A 57 0.86 -1.25 10.65
N ALA A 58 0.36 -2.48 10.77
CA ALA A 58 -1.07 -2.77 10.74
C ALA A 58 -1.82 -2.04 11.87
N GLU A 59 -1.26 -2.00 13.09
CA GLU A 59 -1.85 -1.27 14.22
C GLU A 59 -1.91 0.25 13.95
N LYS A 60 -0.81 0.83 13.46
CA LYS A 60 -0.77 2.24 13.07
C LYS A 60 -1.76 2.55 11.94
N ALA A 61 -1.87 1.67 10.94
CA ALA A 61 -2.85 1.81 9.87
C ALA A 61 -4.28 1.80 10.42
N VAL A 62 -4.63 0.84 11.28
CA VAL A 62 -5.96 0.78 11.92
C VAL A 62 -6.24 2.03 12.74
N TYR A 63 -5.28 2.51 13.52
CA TYR A 63 -5.43 3.74 14.31
C TYR A 63 -5.75 4.96 13.43
N GLN A 64 -4.93 5.20 12.41
CA GLN A 64 -5.11 6.34 11.53
C GLN A 64 -6.41 6.23 10.72
N LEU A 65 -6.75 5.04 10.23
CA LEU A 65 -7.98 4.79 9.47
C LEU A 65 -9.23 5.01 10.33
N LYS A 66 -9.24 4.60 11.60
CA LYS A 66 -10.34 4.87 12.54
C LYS A 66 -10.51 6.37 12.74
N ARG A 67 -9.41 7.09 13.02
CA ARG A 67 -9.42 8.56 13.20
C ARG A 67 -9.98 9.29 11.96
N TYR A 68 -9.58 8.87 10.76
CA TYR A 68 -10.12 9.42 9.51
C TYR A 68 -11.59 9.01 9.28
N SER A 69 -11.95 7.77 9.67
CA SER A 69 -13.33 7.29 9.52
C SER A 69 -14.32 8.03 10.43
N GLU A 70 -13.90 8.44 11.62
CA GLU A 70 -14.74 9.29 12.49
C GLU A 70 -15.11 10.61 11.80
N LYS A 71 -14.16 11.22 11.08
CA LYS A 71 -14.37 12.50 10.38
C LYS A 71 -15.09 12.34 9.05
N TYR A 72 -14.68 11.34 8.25
CA TYR A 72 -15.08 11.23 6.85
C TYR A 72 -16.05 10.07 6.57
N LYS A 73 -16.41 9.28 7.59
CA LYS A 73 -17.29 8.11 7.47
C LYS A 73 -16.83 7.13 6.38
N LEU A 74 -15.55 6.73 6.45
CA LEU A 74 -14.93 5.90 5.42
C LEU A 74 -15.47 4.47 5.43
N PHE A 75 -15.55 3.87 6.61
CA PHE A 75 -16.04 2.51 6.83
C PHE A 75 -16.87 2.48 8.13
N ASP A 76 -17.87 1.63 8.17
CA ASP A 76 -18.65 1.38 9.39
C ASP A 76 -17.83 0.55 10.40
N THR A 77 -16.96 -0.30 9.89
CA THR A 77 -16.13 -1.21 10.70
C THR A 77 -14.71 -1.25 10.17
N ILE A 78 -13.73 -1.01 11.04
CA ILE A 78 -12.30 -1.16 10.75
C ILE A 78 -11.70 -2.01 11.86
N VAL A 79 -11.13 -3.17 11.49
CA VAL A 79 -10.56 -4.13 12.44
C VAL A 79 -9.21 -4.66 11.97
N LYS A 80 -8.34 -4.99 12.92
CA LYS A 80 -7.14 -5.78 12.65
C LYS A 80 -7.51 -7.26 12.60
N GLU A 81 -6.97 -8.02 11.66
CA GLU A 81 -7.14 -9.49 11.63
C GLU A 81 -6.63 -10.11 12.94
N GLY A 82 -7.34 -11.12 13.43
CA GLY A 82 -7.02 -11.77 14.72
C GLY A 82 -7.45 -10.98 15.96
N SER A 83 -7.93 -9.74 15.83
CA SER A 83 -8.55 -9.03 16.96
C SER A 83 -9.95 -9.56 17.23
N LYS A 84 -10.43 -9.43 18.48
CA LYS A 84 -11.79 -9.87 18.87
C LYS A 84 -12.89 -9.26 17.97
N GLY A 85 -12.71 -8.02 17.51
CA GLY A 85 -13.66 -7.34 16.61
C GLY A 85 -13.65 -7.86 15.17
N ALA A 86 -12.64 -8.62 14.74
CA ALA A 86 -12.58 -9.16 13.37
C ALA A 86 -13.63 -10.25 13.09
N MET A 87 -14.18 -10.86 14.15
CA MET A 87 -15.24 -11.87 14.05
C MET A 87 -16.66 -11.25 13.92
N GLU A 88 -16.79 -9.94 14.17
CA GLU A 88 -18.07 -9.23 14.25
C GLU A 88 -18.41 -8.43 12.97
N VAL A 89 -17.70 -8.66 11.86
CA VAL A 89 -18.08 -7.98 10.61
C VAL A 89 -19.44 -8.50 10.19
N PRO A 90 -20.49 -7.66 10.18
CA PRO A 90 -21.85 -8.12 9.90
C PRO A 90 -21.96 -8.78 8.52
N SER A 91 -22.70 -9.87 8.44
CA SER A 91 -23.04 -10.53 7.18
C SER A 91 -23.79 -9.56 6.27
N GLY A 92 -23.51 -9.61 4.97
CA GLY A 92 -24.16 -8.74 3.95
C GLY A 92 -23.47 -7.40 3.72
N LYS A 93 -22.37 -7.09 4.41
CA LYS A 93 -21.53 -5.91 4.09
C LYS A 93 -20.40 -6.29 3.14
N LYS A 94 -20.14 -5.42 2.16
CA LYS A 94 -19.01 -5.57 1.26
C LYS A 94 -17.70 -5.25 2.02
N VAL A 95 -16.82 -6.22 2.10
CA VAL A 95 -15.62 -6.18 2.95
C VAL A 95 -14.37 -6.08 2.10
N LEU A 96 -13.51 -5.11 2.44
CA LEU A 96 -12.19 -4.96 1.86
C LEU A 96 -11.14 -5.54 2.82
N ILE A 97 -10.17 -6.26 2.28
CA ILE A 97 -8.99 -6.71 3.01
C ILE A 97 -7.82 -5.84 2.58
N LEU A 98 -7.14 -5.24 3.55
CA LEU A 98 -5.87 -4.56 3.37
C LEU A 98 -4.76 -5.49 3.85
N LYS A 99 -3.86 -5.84 2.96
CA LYS A 99 -2.64 -6.59 3.23
C LYS A 99 -1.45 -5.93 2.55
N GLY A 100 -0.25 -6.40 2.76
CA GLY A 100 0.90 -5.80 2.10
C GLY A 100 2.22 -6.37 2.55
N GLU A 101 3.29 -5.67 2.21
CA GLU A 101 4.66 -6.09 2.44
C GLU A 101 5.52 -4.88 2.82
N VAL A 102 6.40 -5.03 3.79
CA VAL A 102 7.40 -4.00 4.15
C VAL A 102 8.50 -3.98 3.10
N LYS A 103 8.71 -2.84 2.47
CA LYS A 103 9.72 -2.64 1.41
C LYS A 103 10.98 -1.95 1.90
N GLU A 104 10.86 -1.04 2.86
CA GLU A 104 11.98 -0.30 3.42
C GLU A 104 11.77 -0.09 4.92
N TYR A 105 12.82 -0.34 5.68
CA TYR A 105 12.90 -0.04 7.12
C TYR A 105 14.29 0.50 7.41
N SER A 106 14.45 1.81 7.39
CA SER A 106 15.74 2.48 7.50
C SER A 106 15.80 3.38 8.73
N LYS A 107 16.72 3.09 9.64
CA LYS A 107 17.00 3.94 10.80
C LYS A 107 17.98 5.04 10.41
N ALA A 108 17.76 6.23 10.94
CA ALA A 108 18.71 7.31 10.84
C ALA A 108 20.03 6.92 11.51
N THR A 109 21.14 7.15 10.82
CA THR A 109 22.48 6.95 11.39
C THR A 109 23.14 8.30 11.62
N VAL A 110 23.65 8.51 12.84
CA VAL A 110 24.34 9.76 13.26
C VAL A 110 25.48 10.10 12.29
N GLY A 111 26.25 9.10 11.81
CA GLY A 111 27.33 9.32 10.87
C GLY A 111 26.89 9.87 9.51
N ARG A 112 25.70 9.52 9.03
CA ARG A 112 25.13 10.09 7.80
C ARG A 112 24.65 11.53 7.97
N ARG A 113 24.21 11.91 9.17
CA ARG A 113 23.80 13.29 9.48
C ARG A 113 25.00 14.25 9.47
N ILE A 114 26.12 13.86 10.14
CA ILE A 114 27.31 14.70 10.25
C ILE A 114 27.97 14.89 8.87
N GLY A 115 28.10 13.82 8.05
CA GLY A 115 28.73 13.92 6.74
C GLY A 115 27.96 14.75 5.71
N ARG A 116 26.68 15.01 5.92
CA ARG A 116 25.78 15.69 4.96
C ARG A 116 25.36 17.11 5.38
N SER A 117 25.56 17.51 6.63
CA SER A 117 25.35 18.88 7.07
C SER A 117 26.27 19.88 6.37
N PHE A 118 27.34 19.41 5.73
CA PHE A 118 28.27 20.22 4.91
C PHE A 118 27.82 20.37 3.43
N ILE A 119 26.72 19.73 3.01
CA ILE A 119 26.22 19.84 1.63
C ILE A 119 24.92 20.66 1.65
N PRO A 120 24.83 21.78 0.90
CA PRO A 120 23.58 22.54 0.79
C PRO A 120 22.41 21.64 0.37
N GLY A 121 21.33 21.61 1.17
CA GLY A 121 20.18 20.71 0.94
C GLY A 121 20.36 19.28 1.48
N GLY A 122 21.50 18.96 2.10
CA GLY A 122 21.79 17.63 2.67
C GLY A 122 21.07 17.31 3.99
N GLU A 123 20.46 18.29 4.61
CA GLU A 123 19.77 18.19 5.90
C GLU A 123 18.57 17.21 5.91
N PHE A 124 18.01 16.91 4.74
CA PHE A 124 16.91 15.93 4.59
C PHE A 124 17.39 14.52 4.27
N THR A 125 18.69 14.30 4.13
CA THR A 125 19.24 13.02 3.76
C THR A 125 19.85 12.34 4.98
N GLY A 126 19.32 11.18 5.37
CA GLY A 126 19.77 10.42 6.54
C GLY A 126 18.70 10.34 7.63
N THR A 127 17.49 10.77 7.32
CA THR A 127 16.30 10.58 8.14
C THR A 127 15.86 9.12 8.11
N SER A 128 15.21 8.66 9.18
CA SER A 128 14.57 7.35 9.19
C SER A 128 13.49 7.28 8.11
N ALA A 129 13.37 6.13 7.46
CA ALA A 129 12.42 5.92 6.39
C ALA A 129 11.68 4.59 6.56
N PHE A 130 10.42 4.60 6.13
CA PHE A 130 9.59 3.42 6.03
C PHE A 130 8.85 3.42 4.69
N ALA A 131 8.86 2.27 4.01
CA ALA A 131 8.05 2.06 2.82
C ALA A 131 7.34 0.70 2.90
N ALA A 132 6.11 0.68 2.42
CA ALA A 132 5.32 -0.54 2.32
C ALA A 132 4.51 -0.56 1.03
N ARG A 133 4.33 -1.75 0.49
CA ARG A 133 3.36 -2.04 -0.55
C ARG A 133 2.05 -2.43 0.11
N TYR A 134 0.97 -1.84 -0.34
CA TYR A 134 -0.38 -2.12 0.12
C TYR A 134 -1.21 -2.70 -1.00
N GLN A 135 -1.92 -3.77 -0.70
CA GLN A 135 -2.84 -4.45 -1.60
C GLN A 135 -4.24 -4.45 -0.98
N PHE A 136 -5.19 -3.97 -1.75
CA PHE A 136 -6.60 -3.98 -1.40
C PHE A 136 -7.27 -5.13 -2.13
N VAL A 137 -7.87 -6.04 -1.39
CA VAL A 137 -8.48 -7.26 -1.93
C VAL A 137 -9.95 -7.31 -1.51
N ASP A 138 -10.82 -7.53 -2.47
CA ASP A 138 -12.22 -7.82 -2.20
C ASP A 138 -12.34 -9.17 -1.50
N LYS A 139 -12.96 -9.20 -0.31
CA LYS A 139 -13.01 -10.42 0.52
C LYS A 139 -13.82 -11.54 -0.15
N GLU A 140 -14.89 -11.20 -0.86
CA GLU A 140 -15.80 -12.17 -1.43
C GLU A 140 -15.22 -12.83 -2.70
N SER A 141 -14.72 -12.01 -3.62
CA SER A 141 -14.17 -12.50 -4.89
C SER A 141 -12.70 -12.92 -4.81
N GLY A 142 -11.98 -12.50 -3.76
CA GLY A 142 -10.54 -12.67 -3.64
C GLY A 142 -9.73 -11.84 -4.65
N LYS A 143 -10.37 -10.99 -5.45
CA LYS A 143 -9.69 -10.18 -6.46
C LYS A 143 -8.98 -8.99 -5.84
N MET A 144 -7.77 -8.72 -6.32
CA MET A 144 -7.08 -7.48 -6.00
C MET A 144 -7.78 -6.32 -6.68
N VAL A 145 -8.23 -5.36 -5.87
CA VAL A 145 -8.93 -4.15 -6.30
C VAL A 145 -7.93 -3.05 -6.61
N TYR A 146 -6.88 -2.94 -5.80
CA TYR A 146 -5.86 -1.91 -5.94
C TYR A 146 -4.55 -2.30 -5.26
N GLU A 147 -3.46 -1.76 -5.78
CA GLU A 147 -2.12 -1.88 -5.18
C GLU A 147 -1.41 -0.53 -5.23
N THR A 148 -0.63 -0.21 -4.21
CA THR A 148 0.17 1.01 -4.16
C THR A 148 1.39 0.84 -3.25
N ASP A 149 2.46 1.54 -3.59
CA ASP A 149 3.62 1.70 -2.72
C ASP A 149 3.56 3.07 -2.04
N LEU A 150 3.71 3.10 -0.72
CA LEU A 150 3.81 4.33 0.06
C LEU A 150 5.15 4.38 0.77
N ARG A 151 5.88 5.47 0.57
CA ARG A 151 7.14 5.76 1.24
C ARG A 151 7.03 7.05 2.04
N THR A 152 7.45 7.00 3.28
CA THR A 152 7.48 8.15 4.19
C THR A 152 8.80 8.22 4.93
N THR A 153 9.18 9.41 5.31
CA THR A 153 10.38 9.68 6.09
C THR A 153 10.03 10.40 7.36
N SER A 154 10.83 10.22 8.39
CA SER A 154 10.77 11.07 9.58
C SER A 154 11.22 12.49 9.23
N THR A 155 10.73 13.48 9.97
CA THR A 155 11.11 14.89 9.83
C THR A 155 11.28 15.55 11.20
N GLY A 156 12.22 16.47 11.31
CA GLY A 156 12.41 17.26 12.52
C GLY A 156 13.10 16.51 13.66
N SER A 157 12.70 16.77 14.88
CA SER A 157 13.29 16.19 16.10
C SER A 157 12.93 14.71 16.32
N GLU A 158 11.84 14.24 15.74
CA GLU A 158 11.37 12.86 15.86
C GLU A 158 11.88 12.00 14.69
N ASP A 159 13.18 11.74 14.69
CA ASP A 159 13.82 11.00 13.62
C ASP A 159 13.87 9.49 13.95
N THR A 160 12.69 8.91 14.02
CA THR A 160 12.51 7.48 14.28
C THR A 160 11.75 6.79 13.13
N VAL A 161 11.96 5.48 12.98
CA VAL A 161 11.20 4.70 11.99
C VAL A 161 9.74 4.61 12.42
N GLU A 162 9.47 4.56 13.71
CA GLU A 162 8.13 4.55 14.29
C GLU A 162 7.33 5.77 13.86
N TYR A 163 7.96 6.96 13.82
CA TYR A 163 7.33 8.17 13.31
C TYR A 163 7.11 8.11 11.79
N ALA A 164 8.09 7.58 11.05
CA ALA A 164 7.91 7.35 9.61
C ALA A 164 6.77 6.38 9.32
N MET A 165 6.61 5.31 10.12
CA MET A 165 5.49 4.37 10.02
C MET A 165 4.14 5.04 10.35
N ASP A 166 4.10 5.92 11.35
CA ASP A 166 2.88 6.65 11.70
C ASP A 166 2.43 7.56 10.56
N ARG A 167 3.37 8.29 9.95
CA ARG A 167 3.11 9.09 8.74
C ARG A 167 2.67 8.23 7.56
N ASN A 168 3.17 7.00 7.44
CA ASN A 168 2.76 6.06 6.41
C ASN A 168 1.30 5.65 6.59
N GLY A 169 0.89 5.35 7.82
CA GLY A 169 -0.51 5.08 8.15
C GLY A 169 -1.42 6.28 7.85
N GLU A 170 -0.96 7.49 8.13
CA GLU A 170 -1.71 8.71 7.79
C GLU A 170 -1.83 8.90 6.27
N ALA A 171 -0.74 8.69 5.52
CA ALA A 171 -0.75 8.77 4.05
C ALA A 171 -1.71 7.74 3.45
N LEU A 172 -1.73 6.52 3.99
CA LEU A 172 -2.68 5.48 3.61
C LEU A 172 -4.13 5.90 3.88
N ALA A 173 -4.42 6.49 5.04
CA ALA A 173 -5.75 6.96 5.37
C ALA A 173 -6.21 8.10 4.45
N LYS A 174 -5.32 9.04 4.11
CA LYS A 174 -5.59 10.10 3.11
C LYS A 174 -5.89 9.53 1.73
N LEU A 175 -5.12 8.54 1.28
CA LEU A 175 -5.34 7.87 0.02
C LEU A 175 -6.72 7.23 -0.04
N ILE A 176 -7.09 6.45 0.99
CA ILE A 176 -8.39 5.80 1.08
C ILE A 176 -9.52 6.82 1.12
N THR A 177 -9.34 7.95 1.81
CA THR A 177 -10.30 9.05 1.85
C THR A 177 -10.58 9.56 0.45
N LYS A 178 -9.53 9.82 -0.35
CA LYS A 178 -9.66 10.22 -1.75
C LYS A 178 -10.38 9.16 -2.60
N MET A 179 -10.02 7.88 -2.44
CA MET A 179 -10.63 6.77 -3.19
C MET A 179 -12.10 6.54 -2.82
N LYS A 180 -12.52 6.97 -1.65
CA LYS A 180 -13.93 7.00 -1.21
C LYS A 180 -14.67 8.24 -1.71
N GLY A 181 -14.00 9.17 -2.37
CA GLY A 181 -14.59 10.42 -2.87
C GLY A 181 -14.99 11.38 -1.76
N ARG A 182 -14.16 11.45 -0.71
CA ARG A 182 -14.38 12.31 0.46
C ARG A 182 -13.31 13.39 0.55
#